data_9376f1df4a4becac4e8d3e87afbda805
#
_entry.id   9376f1df4a4becac4e8d3e87afbda805
#
_cell.length_a   1.000
_cell.length_b   1.000
_cell.length_c   1.000
_cell.angle_alpha   90.00
_cell.angle_beta   90.00
_cell.angle_gamma   90.00
#
_symmetry.space_group_name_H-M   'P 1'
#
loop_
_entity.id
_entity.type
_entity.pdbx_description
1 polymer ?
#
loop_
_entity_poly.entity_id
_entity_poly.type
_entity_poly.pdbx_seq_one_letter_code
_entity_poly.pdbx_strand_id
1 'polypeptide(L)'
;MIKRSFTIQLITVALISLLVSQSLSAQQTTVTMHADQKGGQISKHIYGHFAEHLGRCIYDGFYVGDTSSIPNTAGVRNDIIAALKNLNIPNLRWPGGCFADRYHWKDGVGPKESRPSIVNTTWGGVTEDNSFGTHDFLNMCKLLNTEPYLAGNTGSGTVQELSDWVQYVNFEGRSPMSDLRVKNGQAKPWNVKFWGVGNEAWGCGGNMTPEYYVGEYRKFATFMEGRDLYKVASGANVDDYHWTETLMKGIPLNMMNGIALHHYSFPSWEKKGPAVGFTEQQYFETMKTALRMDELITKHAAIMDKYDPNKKIGLIVDEWGGWFDVEAGTNPGFLYQQNTMRDAMIAGATLNIFNNHNDRVKIANLAQCVNVLQAVILTNKEKMLLSPTYHVMEMYKVHQDATMIPLELKSDDYVFGTEKLPAVSVSASKDAKGVTHLSVVNINSKNSEEIEIDITGQQYKSVSGRILTSAKVDDHNTFEKPDQVKPAVYKAASLKGGKLKVKVPPFSVVVLTLI
;
A
#
# COMPACT_ATOMS: atom_id res chain seq x y z
N MET A 1 -27.67 -86.71 -46.55
CA MET A 1 -26.68 -86.08 -45.67
C MET A 1 -26.39 -84.71 -46.20
N ILE A 2 -26.99 -83.74 -45.58
CA ILE A 2 -26.89 -82.31 -46.03
C ILE A 2 -25.99 -81.62 -45.06
N LYS A 3 -24.79 -81.16 -45.56
CA LYS A 3 -23.92 -80.27 -44.80
C LYS A 3 -24.43 -78.87 -44.96
N ARG A 4 -24.87 -78.24 -43.87
CA ARG A 4 -25.13 -76.80 -43.78
C ARG A 4 -23.83 -76.06 -43.39
N SER A 5 -23.36 -75.23 -44.29
CA SER A 5 -22.28 -74.31 -44.06
C SER A 5 -22.86 -73.04 -43.40
N PHE A 6 -22.33 -72.68 -42.22
CA PHE A 6 -22.68 -71.42 -41.56
C PHE A 6 -21.65 -70.40 -41.92
N THR A 7 -22.04 -69.38 -42.66
CA THR A 7 -21.24 -68.22 -42.97
C THR A 7 -21.48 -67.18 -41.85
N ILE A 8 -20.46 -66.91 -41.03
CA ILE A 8 -20.49 -65.86 -40.03
C ILE A 8 -20.13 -64.56 -40.72
N GLN A 9 -21.07 -63.64 -40.86
CA GLN A 9 -20.79 -62.28 -41.29
C GLN A 9 -20.32 -61.47 -40.04
N LEU A 10 -19.05 -61.10 -40.00
CA LEU A 10 -18.51 -60.12 -39.09
C LEU A 10 -19.02 -58.72 -39.50
N ILE A 11 -19.93 -58.17 -38.74
CA ILE A 11 -20.32 -56.77 -38.83
C ILE A 11 -19.27 -55.96 -38.03
N THR A 12 -18.35 -55.34 -38.75
CA THR A 12 -17.41 -54.38 -38.15
C THR A 12 -18.15 -53.08 -37.91
N VAL A 13 -18.61 -52.85 -36.66
CA VAL A 13 -19.12 -51.56 -36.25
C VAL A 13 -17.92 -50.63 -36.03
N ALA A 14 -17.67 -49.79 -36.99
CA ALA A 14 -16.72 -48.69 -36.86
C ALA A 14 -17.38 -47.63 -35.93
N LEU A 15 -17.01 -47.64 -34.65
CA LEU A 15 -17.27 -46.54 -33.74
C LEU A 15 -16.39 -45.38 -34.19
N ILE A 16 -16.94 -44.45 -34.98
CA ILE A 16 -16.39 -43.11 -35.17
C ILE A 16 -16.63 -42.38 -33.86
N SER A 17 -15.67 -42.46 -32.94
CA SER A 17 -15.57 -41.53 -31.83
C SER A 17 -15.31 -40.14 -32.39
N LEU A 18 -16.36 -39.35 -32.60
CA LEU A 18 -16.26 -37.90 -32.69
C LEU A 18 -15.67 -37.42 -31.38
N LEU A 19 -14.35 -37.29 -31.31
CA LEU A 19 -13.67 -36.39 -30.39
C LEU A 19 -14.11 -34.98 -30.79
N VAL A 20 -15.24 -34.53 -30.23
CA VAL A 20 -15.53 -33.13 -30.10
C VAL A 20 -14.48 -32.62 -29.13
N SER A 21 -13.31 -32.25 -29.64
CA SER A 21 -12.43 -31.32 -28.98
C SER A 21 -13.26 -30.04 -28.83
N GLN A 22 -13.99 -29.92 -27.71
CA GLN A 22 -14.35 -28.62 -27.23
C GLN A 22 -13.00 -27.91 -27.02
N SER A 23 -12.58 -27.15 -28.02
CA SER A 23 -11.66 -26.07 -27.81
C SER A 23 -12.37 -25.23 -26.76
N LEU A 24 -12.04 -25.43 -25.48
CA LEU A 24 -12.20 -24.40 -24.49
C LEU A 24 -11.45 -23.21 -25.11
N SER A 25 -12.18 -22.34 -25.79
CA SER A 25 -11.68 -21.04 -26.17
C SER A 25 -11.26 -20.43 -24.84
N ALA A 26 -9.95 -20.44 -24.58
CA ALA A 26 -9.42 -19.68 -23.45
C ALA A 26 -10.05 -18.30 -23.59
N GLN A 27 -10.76 -17.86 -22.57
CA GLN A 27 -11.43 -16.58 -22.57
C GLN A 27 -10.30 -15.56 -22.65
N GLN A 28 -10.15 -14.90 -23.77
CA GLN A 28 -9.08 -13.93 -23.98
C GLN A 28 -9.31 -12.74 -23.06
N THR A 29 -8.32 -12.38 -22.26
CA THR A 29 -8.39 -11.17 -21.43
C THR A 29 -8.56 -9.94 -22.32
N THR A 30 -9.65 -9.20 -22.09
CA THR A 30 -9.97 -7.98 -22.84
C THR A 30 -10.16 -6.80 -21.90
N VAL A 31 -9.76 -5.63 -22.37
CA VAL A 31 -9.94 -4.36 -21.67
C VAL A 31 -10.57 -3.35 -22.63
N THR A 32 -11.62 -2.67 -22.19
CA THR A 32 -12.09 -1.45 -22.86
C THR A 32 -11.61 -0.24 -22.06
N MET A 33 -10.80 0.61 -22.69
CA MET A 33 -10.27 1.84 -22.07
C MET A 33 -11.04 3.04 -22.63
N HIS A 34 -11.84 3.69 -21.77
CA HIS A 34 -12.69 4.84 -22.14
C HIS A 34 -11.90 6.15 -22.07
N ALA A 35 -10.99 6.37 -23.03
CA ALA A 35 -10.09 7.54 -23.04
C ALA A 35 -10.81 8.87 -23.32
N ASP A 36 -12.05 8.84 -23.74
CA ASP A 36 -13.00 9.96 -23.91
C ASP A 36 -13.73 10.32 -22.61
N GLN A 37 -13.70 9.46 -21.60
CA GLN A 37 -14.33 9.70 -20.30
C GLN A 37 -13.29 10.17 -19.28
N LYS A 38 -13.74 11.03 -18.36
CA LYS A 38 -12.92 11.48 -17.24
C LYS A 38 -13.45 10.85 -15.96
N GLY A 39 -12.63 10.06 -15.32
CA GLY A 39 -12.82 9.66 -13.93
C GLY A 39 -12.41 10.77 -12.95
N GLY A 40 -12.38 10.43 -11.66
CA GLY A 40 -11.88 11.32 -10.63
C GLY A 40 -10.35 11.49 -10.69
N GLN A 41 -9.84 12.45 -9.94
CA GLN A 41 -8.41 12.61 -9.73
C GLN A 41 -7.90 11.54 -8.76
N ILE A 42 -6.86 10.81 -9.14
CA ILE A 42 -6.12 9.91 -8.28
C ILE A 42 -5.31 10.76 -7.31
N SER A 43 -5.63 10.71 -6.02
CA SER A 43 -4.86 11.45 -5.02
C SER A 43 -3.42 10.94 -4.98
N LYS A 44 -2.43 11.83 -5.07
CA LYS A 44 -1.02 11.43 -4.89
C LYS A 44 -0.80 10.71 -3.56
N HIS A 45 -1.57 11.05 -2.53
CA HIS A 45 -1.42 10.50 -1.18
C HIS A 45 -1.76 9.01 -1.07
N ILE A 46 -2.32 8.37 -2.12
CA ILE A 46 -2.46 6.91 -2.24
C ILE A 46 -1.07 6.21 -2.26
N TYR A 47 -0.03 6.92 -2.65
CA TYR A 47 1.35 6.46 -2.78
C TYR A 47 2.20 6.79 -1.53
N GLY A 48 1.55 6.98 -0.39
CA GLY A 48 2.19 7.28 0.89
C GLY A 48 2.89 6.07 1.51
N HIS A 49 3.72 6.36 2.49
CA HIS A 49 4.46 5.36 3.23
C HIS A 49 4.25 5.51 4.73
N PHE A 50 4.61 4.47 5.46
CA PHE A 50 4.48 4.39 6.89
C PHE A 50 5.85 4.13 7.54
N ALA A 51 6.14 4.83 8.62
CA ALA A 51 7.31 4.66 9.46
C ALA A 51 6.87 4.57 10.93
N GLU A 52 7.30 3.54 11.61
CA GLU A 52 6.95 3.30 13.00
C GLU A 52 8.20 3.06 13.85
N HIS A 53 8.14 3.39 15.13
CA HIS A 53 9.09 2.92 16.13
C HIS A 53 8.90 1.40 16.32
N LEU A 54 9.30 0.65 15.30
CA LEU A 54 9.20 -0.79 15.19
C LEU A 54 10.49 -1.35 14.59
N GLY A 55 11.13 -2.27 15.32
CA GLY A 55 12.33 -2.93 14.85
C GLY A 55 13.40 -1.95 14.38
N ARG A 56 13.86 -2.12 13.13
CA ARG A 56 14.84 -1.25 12.51
C ARG A 56 14.25 -0.37 11.41
N CYS A 57 13.00 0.07 11.56
CA CYS A 57 12.45 1.03 10.61
C CYS A 57 13.12 2.40 10.76
N ILE A 58 13.19 2.90 11.98
CA ILE A 58 13.79 4.20 12.33
C ILE A 58 15.24 4.00 12.72
N TYR A 59 15.51 3.52 13.94
CA TYR A 59 16.86 3.30 14.44
C TYR A 59 17.55 2.17 13.69
N ASP A 60 18.80 2.38 13.23
CA ASP A 60 19.55 1.49 12.34
C ASP A 60 18.84 1.19 10.98
N GLY A 61 17.73 1.89 10.74
CA GLY A 61 17.06 1.94 9.47
C GLY A 61 17.39 3.22 8.72
N PHE A 62 16.42 4.13 8.61
CA PHE A 62 16.68 5.41 7.96
C PHE A 62 17.41 6.42 8.87
N TYR A 63 17.36 6.27 10.19
CA TYR A 63 18.03 7.14 11.16
C TYR A 63 19.21 6.41 11.83
N VAL A 64 20.37 7.00 11.69
CA VAL A 64 21.65 6.46 12.21
C VAL A 64 22.34 7.41 13.20
N GLY A 65 21.73 8.57 13.45
CA GLY A 65 22.32 9.63 14.30
C GLY A 65 23.36 10.50 13.59
N ASP A 66 23.50 11.73 14.08
CA ASP A 66 24.32 12.76 13.44
C ASP A 66 25.82 12.42 13.41
N THR A 67 26.29 11.61 14.37
CA THR A 67 27.69 11.21 14.54
C THR A 67 28.07 9.92 13.82
N SER A 68 27.11 9.30 13.13
CA SER A 68 27.35 8.06 12.39
C SER A 68 28.38 8.23 11.28
N SER A 69 29.21 7.20 11.06
CA SER A 69 30.10 7.12 9.90
C SER A 69 29.37 6.88 8.58
N ILE A 70 28.11 6.41 8.64
CA ILE A 70 27.25 6.28 7.45
C ILE A 70 26.86 7.68 6.99
N PRO A 71 27.04 8.02 5.68
CA PRO A 71 26.70 9.34 5.16
C PRO A 71 25.25 9.69 5.46
N ASN A 72 25.06 10.82 6.19
CA ASN A 72 23.75 11.22 6.65
C ASN A 72 23.58 12.76 6.61
N THR A 73 22.33 13.19 6.67
CA THR A 73 21.93 14.59 6.84
C THR A 73 21.01 14.67 8.06
N ALA A 74 21.46 15.33 9.12
CA ALA A 74 20.75 15.39 10.40
C ALA A 74 20.35 13.99 10.93
N GLY A 75 21.30 13.03 10.88
CA GLY A 75 21.13 11.65 11.31
C GLY A 75 20.34 10.75 10.35
N VAL A 76 19.72 11.29 9.30
CA VAL A 76 18.99 10.50 8.29
C VAL A 76 19.93 10.12 7.14
N ARG A 77 19.98 8.84 6.79
CA ARG A 77 20.87 8.30 5.74
C ARG A 77 20.62 8.96 4.39
N ASN A 78 21.69 9.41 3.74
CA ASN A 78 21.62 10.11 2.45
C ASN A 78 21.16 9.21 1.30
N ASP A 79 21.54 7.93 1.31
CA ASP A 79 21.09 6.94 0.32
C ASP A 79 19.57 6.71 0.40
N ILE A 80 19.02 6.62 1.61
CA ILE A 80 17.57 6.48 1.82
C ILE A 80 16.84 7.77 1.42
N ILE A 81 17.37 8.96 1.76
CA ILE A 81 16.82 10.24 1.29
C ILE A 81 16.74 10.26 -0.24
N ALA A 82 17.80 9.84 -0.92
CA ALA A 82 17.83 9.81 -2.39
C ALA A 82 16.79 8.82 -2.96
N ALA A 83 16.69 7.62 -2.37
CA ALA A 83 15.73 6.60 -2.81
C ALA A 83 14.28 7.05 -2.61
N LEU A 84 13.92 7.58 -1.44
CA LEU A 84 12.56 8.06 -1.15
C LEU A 84 12.17 9.31 -1.98
N LYS A 85 13.13 10.20 -2.26
CA LYS A 85 12.92 11.31 -3.22
C LYS A 85 12.62 10.81 -4.62
N ASN A 86 13.32 9.75 -5.08
CA ASN A 86 13.04 9.18 -6.40
C ASN A 86 11.64 8.56 -6.50
N LEU A 87 11.08 8.04 -5.40
CA LEU A 87 9.69 7.59 -5.33
C LEU A 87 8.71 8.76 -5.39
N ASN A 88 9.15 9.98 -5.09
CA ASN A 88 8.29 11.16 -4.94
C ASN A 88 7.19 10.89 -3.90
N ILE A 89 7.57 10.34 -2.72
CA ILE A 89 6.59 9.97 -1.69
C ILE A 89 5.79 11.20 -1.26
N PRO A 90 4.46 11.15 -1.34
CA PRO A 90 3.62 12.32 -1.13
C PRO A 90 3.30 12.58 0.35
N ASN A 91 3.33 11.55 1.16
CA ASN A 91 3.17 11.64 2.61
C ASN A 91 3.89 10.50 3.33
N LEU A 92 4.25 10.75 4.57
CA LEU A 92 4.86 9.78 5.47
C LEU A 92 4.13 9.80 6.81
N ARG A 93 3.59 8.64 7.23
CA ARG A 93 2.88 8.46 8.51
C ARG A 93 3.86 8.07 9.61
N TRP A 94 3.75 8.70 10.79
CA TRP A 94 4.60 8.51 11.96
C TRP A 94 3.84 8.98 13.23
N PRO A 95 4.12 8.57 14.47
CA PRO A 95 5.26 7.76 14.94
C PRO A 95 5.00 6.26 14.88
N GLY A 96 3.83 5.82 14.49
CA GLY A 96 3.51 4.43 14.43
C GLY A 96 2.05 4.12 14.16
N GLY A 97 1.76 2.83 14.15
CA GLY A 97 0.47 2.22 14.33
C GLY A 97 0.25 2.00 15.83
N CYS A 98 0.40 0.77 16.30
CA CYS A 98 0.25 0.44 17.73
C CYS A 98 1.20 1.22 18.65
N PHE A 99 2.38 1.59 18.18
CA PHE A 99 3.29 2.41 18.98
C PHE A 99 2.73 3.82 19.22
N ALA A 100 1.96 4.40 18.29
CA ALA A 100 1.41 5.75 18.42
C ALA A 100 0.58 5.93 19.68
N ASP A 101 -0.22 4.92 20.07
CA ASP A 101 -1.09 4.98 21.26
C ASP A 101 -0.37 4.73 22.60
N ARG A 102 0.98 4.62 22.55
CA ARG A 102 1.87 4.58 23.72
C ARG A 102 2.90 5.70 23.71
N TYR A 103 3.00 6.45 22.61
CA TYR A 103 4.00 7.49 22.43
C TYR A 103 3.56 8.83 23.00
N HIS A 104 4.38 9.36 23.93
CA HIS A 104 4.21 10.69 24.49
C HIS A 104 5.14 11.66 23.75
N TRP A 105 4.61 12.47 22.85
CA TRP A 105 5.39 13.29 21.92
C TRP A 105 6.38 14.25 22.60
N LYS A 106 6.09 14.68 23.84
CA LYS A 106 6.99 15.54 24.64
C LYS A 106 8.31 14.86 24.98
N ASP A 107 8.33 13.52 25.05
CA ASP A 107 9.54 12.74 25.30
C ASP A 107 10.52 12.80 24.12
N GLY A 108 10.03 13.08 22.91
CA GLY A 108 10.84 13.18 21.68
C GLY A 108 11.18 14.62 21.28
N VAL A 109 11.10 15.63 22.18
CA VAL A 109 11.45 17.02 21.88
C VAL A 109 12.46 17.59 22.88
N GLY A 110 13.15 18.66 22.50
CA GLY A 110 14.23 19.25 23.27
C GLY A 110 15.59 18.57 23.03
N PRO A 111 16.62 18.87 23.83
CA PRO A 111 17.96 18.31 23.69
C PRO A 111 17.93 16.77 23.80
N LYS A 112 18.56 16.06 22.83
CA LYS A 112 18.50 14.60 22.74
C LYS A 112 19.02 13.90 24.01
N GLU A 113 20.07 14.43 24.60
CA GLU A 113 20.70 13.92 25.81
C GLU A 113 19.82 14.01 27.07
N SER A 114 18.76 14.82 27.04
CA SER A 114 17.81 14.96 28.14
C SER A 114 16.47 14.25 27.92
N ARG A 115 16.30 13.60 26.76
CA ARG A 115 15.06 12.88 26.45
C ARG A 115 14.99 11.58 27.26
N PRO A 116 13.82 11.23 27.82
CA PRO A 116 13.67 9.99 28.56
C PRO A 116 13.73 8.79 27.62
N SER A 117 14.31 7.70 28.09
CA SER A 117 14.20 6.41 27.41
C SER A 117 12.88 5.74 27.79
N ILE A 118 12.26 5.07 26.82
CA ILE A 118 11.01 4.32 27.00
C ILE A 118 11.21 2.86 26.64
N VAL A 119 10.38 1.97 27.19
CA VAL A 119 10.34 0.57 26.77
C VAL A 119 9.28 0.41 25.70
N ASN A 120 9.68 -0.01 24.51
CA ASN A 120 8.76 -0.36 23.42
C ASN A 120 8.14 -1.74 23.69
N THR A 121 7.11 -1.76 24.53
CA THR A 121 6.41 -2.99 24.92
C THR A 121 5.57 -3.59 23.79
N THR A 122 5.27 -2.82 22.76
CA THR A 122 4.52 -3.27 21.59
C THR A 122 5.41 -4.07 20.66
N TRP A 123 6.63 -3.56 20.40
CA TRP A 123 7.51 -4.11 19.38
C TRP A 123 8.87 -4.52 19.96
N GLY A 124 9.04 -5.81 20.16
CA GLY A 124 10.32 -6.42 20.52
C GLY A 124 10.81 -6.22 21.95
N GLY A 125 10.12 -5.45 22.80
CA GLY A 125 10.49 -5.22 24.19
C GLY A 125 11.82 -4.46 24.38
N VAL A 126 12.21 -3.64 23.40
CA VAL A 126 13.48 -2.90 23.41
C VAL A 126 13.34 -1.53 24.06
N THR A 127 14.46 -0.98 24.54
CA THR A 127 14.53 0.39 25.04
C THR A 127 14.79 1.35 23.88
N GLU A 128 13.95 2.37 23.75
CA GLU A 128 14.07 3.45 22.78
C GLU A 128 14.55 4.71 23.51
N ASP A 129 15.53 5.41 22.96
CA ASP A 129 16.16 6.58 23.56
C ASP A 129 15.51 7.92 23.17
N ASN A 130 14.45 7.87 22.34
CA ASN A 130 13.77 9.03 21.81
C ASN A 130 14.68 10.03 21.04
N SER A 131 15.85 9.59 20.56
CA SER A 131 16.76 10.43 19.78
C SER A 131 16.15 10.85 18.43
N PHE A 132 15.14 10.11 17.94
CA PHE A 132 14.32 10.50 16.80
C PHE A 132 12.90 10.86 17.27
N GLY A 133 12.54 12.12 17.18
CA GLY A 133 11.24 12.64 17.63
C GLY A 133 10.62 13.62 16.64
N THR A 134 9.71 14.46 17.14
CA THR A 134 8.89 15.38 16.30
C THR A 134 9.74 16.24 15.36
N HIS A 135 10.81 16.87 15.86
CA HIS A 135 11.67 17.72 15.03
C HIS A 135 12.43 16.90 13.98
N ASP A 136 12.96 15.75 14.37
CA ASP A 136 13.74 14.87 13.50
C ASP A 136 12.86 14.39 12.34
N PHE A 137 11.62 13.95 12.66
CA PHE A 137 10.63 13.50 11.67
C PHE A 137 10.20 14.64 10.71
N LEU A 138 9.82 15.80 11.25
CA LEU A 138 9.36 16.92 10.41
C LEU A 138 10.48 17.49 9.55
N ASN A 139 11.72 17.49 10.04
CA ASN A 139 12.89 17.84 9.23
C ASN A 139 13.15 16.80 8.13
N MET A 140 12.99 15.50 8.42
CA MET A 140 13.07 14.46 7.40
C MET A 140 11.99 14.66 6.32
N CYS A 141 10.74 14.96 6.71
CA CYS A 141 9.67 15.26 5.74
C CYS A 141 10.03 16.46 4.85
N LYS A 142 10.63 17.51 5.43
CA LYS A 142 11.13 18.66 4.68
C LYS A 142 12.26 18.27 3.72
N LEU A 143 13.22 17.45 4.15
CA LEU A 143 14.31 16.95 3.28
C LEU A 143 13.74 16.15 2.11
N LEU A 144 12.70 15.36 2.33
CA LEU A 144 12.05 14.52 1.31
C LEU A 144 11.06 15.30 0.43
N ASN A 145 10.67 16.51 0.81
CA ASN A 145 9.56 17.26 0.22
C ASN A 145 8.24 16.44 0.25
N THR A 146 7.97 15.84 1.39
CA THR A 146 6.78 15.01 1.66
C THR A 146 5.92 15.62 2.75
N GLU A 147 4.61 15.40 2.72
CA GLU A 147 3.72 15.89 3.76
C GLU A 147 3.75 14.94 4.97
N PRO A 148 3.93 15.46 6.21
CA PRO A 148 3.86 14.64 7.40
C PRO A 148 2.40 14.22 7.69
N TYR A 149 2.22 12.97 8.14
CA TYR A 149 0.99 12.47 8.70
C TYR A 149 1.28 11.98 10.12
N LEU A 150 0.82 12.73 11.12
CA LEU A 150 1.05 12.42 12.53
C LEU A 150 -0.09 11.58 13.09
N ALA A 151 0.23 10.42 13.68
CA ALA A 151 -0.72 9.58 14.40
C ALA A 151 -0.72 9.98 15.89
N GLY A 152 -1.86 10.51 16.37
CA GLY A 152 -2.03 10.98 17.74
C GLY A 152 -2.37 9.85 18.70
N ASN A 153 -1.85 9.93 19.93
CA ASN A 153 -2.10 8.98 21.00
C ASN A 153 -3.47 9.21 21.65
N THR A 154 -4.43 8.33 21.36
CA THR A 154 -5.75 8.33 22.04
C THR A 154 -5.91 7.14 23.00
N GLY A 155 -4.96 6.22 23.02
CA GLY A 155 -4.95 5.05 23.89
C GLY A 155 -4.50 5.40 25.31
N SER A 156 -3.23 5.76 25.49
CA SER A 156 -2.65 6.15 26.79
C SER A 156 -2.52 7.66 26.98
N GLY A 157 -2.63 8.45 25.90
CA GLY A 157 -2.50 9.91 25.92
C GLY A 157 -3.74 10.63 26.42
N THR A 158 -3.60 11.94 26.59
CA THR A 158 -4.70 12.80 27.02
C THR A 158 -5.12 13.76 25.90
N VAL A 159 -6.36 14.26 25.97
CA VAL A 159 -6.86 15.30 25.05
C VAL A 159 -5.94 16.52 25.06
N GLN A 160 -5.49 16.94 26.25
CA GLN A 160 -4.58 18.08 26.38
C GLN A 160 -3.24 17.84 25.69
N GLU A 161 -2.71 16.62 25.81
CA GLU A 161 -1.43 16.27 25.17
C GLU A 161 -1.50 16.35 23.65
N LEU A 162 -2.57 15.83 23.04
CA LEU A 162 -2.74 15.92 21.59
C LEU A 162 -3.02 17.36 21.13
N SER A 163 -3.83 18.10 21.88
CA SER A 163 -4.06 19.54 21.64
C SER A 163 -2.75 20.34 21.71
N ASP A 164 -1.92 20.07 22.71
CA ASP A 164 -0.59 20.68 22.85
C ASP A 164 0.31 20.34 21.66
N TRP A 165 0.27 19.10 21.16
CA TRP A 165 1.09 18.71 19.99
C TRP A 165 0.66 19.44 18.72
N VAL A 166 -0.66 19.53 18.47
CA VAL A 166 -1.20 20.33 17.35
C VAL A 166 -0.75 21.79 17.47
N GLN A 167 -0.86 22.37 18.66
CA GLN A 167 -0.42 23.74 18.93
C GLN A 167 1.10 23.91 18.72
N TYR A 168 1.90 22.95 19.21
CA TYR A 168 3.34 22.94 19.10
C TYR A 168 3.79 23.00 17.63
N VAL A 169 3.17 22.20 16.76
CA VAL A 169 3.62 22.08 15.36
C VAL A 169 2.94 23.08 14.42
N ASN A 170 1.75 23.62 14.75
CA ASN A 170 0.93 24.40 13.81
C ASN A 170 0.64 25.84 14.23
N PHE A 171 0.73 26.20 15.53
CA PHE A 171 0.31 27.53 15.94
C PHE A 171 1.37 28.58 15.61
N GLU A 172 0.98 29.60 14.84
CA GLU A 172 1.88 30.68 14.41
C GLU A 172 2.02 31.79 15.49
N GLY A 173 0.96 32.01 16.28
CA GLY A 173 0.93 33.01 17.33
C GLY A 173 1.78 32.63 18.55
N ARG A 174 1.67 33.41 19.61
CA ARG A 174 2.39 33.17 20.87
C ARG A 174 1.55 32.33 21.84
N SER A 175 2.09 31.21 22.28
CA SER A 175 1.51 30.32 23.28
C SER A 175 2.63 29.55 24.00
N PRO A 176 2.36 28.90 25.16
CA PRO A 176 3.36 28.06 25.80
C PRO A 176 3.97 27.01 24.86
N MET A 177 3.17 26.41 23.96
CA MET A 177 3.64 25.38 23.04
C MET A 177 4.44 25.97 21.86
N SER A 178 4.03 27.12 21.31
CA SER A 178 4.83 27.80 20.29
C SER A 178 6.13 28.37 20.85
N ASP A 179 6.12 28.90 22.09
CA ASP A 179 7.32 29.36 22.77
C ASP A 179 8.28 28.19 23.03
N LEU A 180 7.76 27.01 23.41
CA LEU A 180 8.56 25.79 23.55
C LEU A 180 9.15 25.33 22.20
N ARG A 181 8.38 25.38 21.12
CA ARG A 181 8.88 25.09 19.76
C ARG A 181 10.04 26.00 19.40
N VAL A 182 9.90 27.30 19.63
CA VAL A 182 10.96 28.31 19.37
C VAL A 182 12.19 28.02 20.24
N LYS A 183 11.99 27.73 21.53
CA LYS A 183 13.09 27.35 22.44
C LYS A 183 13.84 26.11 21.93
N ASN A 184 13.13 25.17 21.31
CA ASN A 184 13.69 23.96 20.72
C ASN A 184 14.25 24.18 19.31
N GLY A 185 14.44 25.44 18.86
CA GLY A 185 15.12 25.80 17.63
C GLY A 185 14.26 25.94 16.37
N GLN A 186 12.92 25.80 16.49
CA GLN A 186 12.02 25.92 15.34
C GLN A 186 11.11 27.16 15.48
N ALA A 187 11.48 28.24 14.78
CA ALA A 187 10.78 29.53 14.90
C ALA A 187 9.39 29.51 14.26
N LYS A 188 9.24 28.93 13.06
CA LYS A 188 7.98 28.89 12.31
C LYS A 188 7.26 27.55 12.51
N PRO A 189 5.91 27.52 12.45
CA PRO A 189 5.17 26.27 12.43
C PRO A 189 5.49 25.46 11.16
N TRP A 190 5.32 24.13 11.24
CA TRP A 190 5.44 23.24 10.09
C TRP A 190 4.15 23.13 9.29
N ASN A 191 3.00 23.52 9.88
CA ASN A 191 1.66 23.43 9.27
C ASN A 191 1.29 22.00 8.87
N VAL A 192 1.43 21.07 9.80
CA VAL A 192 1.07 19.65 9.60
C VAL A 192 -0.41 19.53 9.35
N LYS A 193 -0.77 18.97 8.20
CA LYS A 193 -2.15 18.84 7.74
C LYS A 193 -2.80 17.55 8.21
N PHE A 194 -2.13 16.40 8.05
CA PHE A 194 -2.72 15.08 8.27
C PHE A 194 -2.51 14.59 9.70
N TRP A 195 -3.62 14.17 10.35
CA TRP A 195 -3.64 13.73 11.73
C TRP A 195 -4.52 12.51 11.91
N GLY A 196 -3.94 11.40 12.37
CA GLY A 196 -4.68 10.27 12.89
C GLY A 196 -5.14 10.57 14.31
N VAL A 197 -6.41 10.34 14.60
CA VAL A 197 -6.97 10.45 15.95
C VAL A 197 -7.09 9.03 16.51
N GLY A 198 -5.96 8.52 17.02
CA GLY A 198 -5.79 7.12 17.43
C GLY A 198 -5.41 6.20 16.28
N ASN A 199 -5.06 4.96 16.63
CA ASN A 199 -4.74 3.87 15.72
C ASN A 199 -5.35 2.58 16.23
N GLU A 200 -5.98 1.77 15.36
CA GLU A 200 -6.52 0.45 15.71
C GLU A 200 -7.21 0.42 17.09
N ALA A 201 -8.10 1.39 17.31
CA ALA A 201 -8.75 1.59 18.61
C ALA A 201 -9.51 0.34 19.10
N TRP A 202 -9.93 -0.53 18.18
CA TRP A 202 -10.52 -1.85 18.44
C TRP A 202 -9.53 -2.87 19.02
N GLY A 203 -8.23 -2.63 18.91
CA GLY A 203 -7.14 -3.51 19.32
C GLY A 203 -6.10 -2.77 20.16
N CYS A 204 -4.88 -2.67 19.65
CA CYS A 204 -3.73 -2.10 20.37
C CYS A 204 -3.91 -0.63 20.77
N GLY A 205 -4.77 0.11 20.11
CA GLY A 205 -5.08 1.51 20.42
C GLY A 205 -6.08 1.72 21.56
N GLY A 206 -6.43 0.67 22.31
CA GLY A 206 -7.28 0.84 23.49
C GLY A 206 -8.34 -0.23 23.71
N ASN A 207 -8.47 -1.22 22.82
CA ASN A 207 -9.45 -2.32 22.88
C ASN A 207 -10.88 -1.80 23.10
N MET A 208 -11.25 -0.77 22.33
CA MET A 208 -12.52 -0.04 22.44
C MET A 208 -13.61 -0.71 21.61
N THR A 209 -14.89 -0.50 22.02
CA THR A 209 -16.02 -0.72 21.11
C THR A 209 -16.17 0.49 20.17
N PRO A 210 -16.81 0.37 19.01
CA PRO A 210 -16.97 1.48 18.08
C PRO A 210 -17.76 2.65 18.70
N GLU A 211 -18.76 2.37 19.56
CA GLU A 211 -19.55 3.40 20.25
C GLU A 211 -18.70 4.18 21.25
N TYR A 212 -17.82 3.49 22.00
CA TYR A 212 -16.91 4.13 22.93
C TYR A 212 -15.90 5.00 22.17
N TYR A 213 -15.32 4.48 21.07
CA TYR A 213 -14.39 5.23 20.25
C TYR A 213 -15.03 6.48 19.62
N VAL A 214 -16.30 6.43 19.20
CA VAL A 214 -17.03 7.63 18.74
C VAL A 214 -17.00 8.74 19.79
N GLY A 215 -17.21 8.40 21.06
CA GLY A 215 -17.13 9.36 22.18
C GLY A 215 -15.73 9.93 22.36
N GLU A 216 -14.71 9.07 22.37
CA GLU A 216 -13.31 9.49 22.49
C GLU A 216 -12.88 10.33 21.27
N TYR A 217 -13.16 9.88 20.04
CA TYR A 217 -12.86 10.65 18.84
C TYR A 217 -13.42 12.07 18.92
N ARG A 218 -14.72 12.22 19.24
CA ARG A 218 -15.38 13.53 19.34
C ARG A 218 -14.71 14.41 20.37
N LYS A 219 -14.35 13.85 21.52
CA LYS A 219 -13.65 14.54 22.60
C LYS A 219 -12.27 15.03 22.14
N PHE A 220 -11.44 14.16 21.56
CA PHE A 220 -10.11 14.52 21.04
C PHE A 220 -10.20 15.53 19.88
N ALA A 221 -11.03 15.23 18.87
CA ALA A 221 -11.18 16.06 17.67
C ALA A 221 -11.70 17.48 17.95
N THR A 222 -12.46 17.67 19.04
CA THR A 222 -12.96 18.98 19.48
C THR A 222 -11.81 19.91 19.87
N PHE A 223 -10.80 19.39 20.57
CA PHE A 223 -9.68 20.18 21.08
C PHE A 223 -8.46 20.19 20.14
N MET A 224 -8.53 19.47 19.03
CA MET A 224 -7.55 19.61 17.95
C MET A 224 -7.90 20.83 17.10
N GLU A 225 -7.47 22.00 17.56
CA GLU A 225 -7.75 23.28 16.90
C GLU A 225 -6.57 23.72 16.04
N GLY A 226 -6.83 23.99 14.77
CA GLY A 226 -5.83 24.43 13.81
C GLY A 226 -6.45 24.69 12.45
N ARG A 227 -5.74 25.45 11.62
CA ARG A 227 -6.16 25.73 10.26
C ARG A 227 -5.90 24.50 9.39
N ASP A 228 -6.88 24.12 8.57
CA ASP A 228 -6.77 23.10 7.52
C ASP A 228 -6.35 21.70 7.99
N LEU A 229 -6.69 21.34 9.23
CA LEU A 229 -6.43 19.98 9.74
C LEU A 229 -7.29 18.95 9.00
N TYR A 230 -6.65 17.90 8.51
CA TYR A 230 -7.29 16.72 7.95
C TYR A 230 -7.28 15.61 9.02
N LYS A 231 -8.40 15.42 9.71
CA LYS A 231 -8.54 14.49 10.82
C LYS A 231 -9.04 13.13 10.33
N VAL A 232 -8.30 12.08 10.62
CA VAL A 232 -8.61 10.70 10.26
C VAL A 232 -9.03 9.94 11.51
N ALA A 233 -10.23 9.38 11.50
CA ALA A 233 -10.69 8.52 12.59
C ALA A 233 -10.07 7.11 12.43
N SER A 234 -9.67 6.49 13.55
CA SER A 234 -9.29 5.07 13.59
C SER A 234 -10.47 4.22 13.12
N GLY A 235 -10.28 3.55 12.00
CA GLY A 235 -11.36 2.84 11.31
C GLY A 235 -11.36 1.35 11.58
N ALA A 236 -12.03 0.62 10.71
CA ALA A 236 -12.36 -0.78 10.87
C ALA A 236 -11.15 -1.72 10.78
N ASN A 237 -11.22 -2.82 11.51
CA ASN A 237 -10.39 -4.00 11.25
C ASN A 237 -10.99 -4.78 10.08
N VAL A 238 -10.32 -4.75 8.92
CA VAL A 238 -10.70 -5.50 7.71
C VAL A 238 -12.19 -5.31 7.37
N ASP A 239 -13.03 -6.30 7.60
CA ASP A 239 -14.46 -6.35 7.27
C ASP A 239 -15.41 -6.06 8.44
N ASP A 240 -14.93 -5.36 9.46
CA ASP A 240 -15.82 -4.85 10.51
C ASP A 240 -16.65 -3.66 9.99
N TYR A 241 -17.64 -3.97 9.16
CA TYR A 241 -18.56 -2.98 8.58
C TYR A 241 -19.40 -2.27 9.63
N HIS A 242 -19.65 -2.93 10.78
CA HIS A 242 -20.35 -2.31 11.91
C HIS A 242 -19.56 -1.14 12.48
N TRP A 243 -18.24 -1.27 12.59
CA TRP A 243 -17.35 -0.19 13.02
C TRP A 243 -17.52 1.05 12.13
N THR A 244 -17.39 0.88 10.80
CA THR A 244 -17.54 1.99 9.85
C THR A 244 -18.92 2.64 9.94
N GLU A 245 -19.99 1.84 10.01
CA GLU A 245 -21.36 2.37 10.12
C GLU A 245 -21.56 3.16 11.41
N THR A 246 -21.03 2.67 12.54
CA THR A 246 -21.13 3.34 13.84
C THR A 246 -20.40 4.68 13.84
N LEU A 247 -19.21 4.75 13.23
CA LEU A 247 -18.48 6.01 13.10
C LEU A 247 -19.25 7.01 12.23
N MET A 248 -19.76 6.58 11.08
CA MET A 248 -20.52 7.44 10.16
C MET A 248 -21.81 7.97 10.78
N LYS A 249 -22.45 7.21 11.68
CA LYS A 249 -23.63 7.65 12.43
C LYS A 249 -23.30 8.58 13.60
N GLY A 250 -22.23 8.27 14.32
CA GLY A 250 -21.93 8.87 15.62
C GLY A 250 -21.05 10.11 15.58
N ILE A 251 -20.22 10.26 14.53
CA ILE A 251 -19.32 11.41 14.38
C ILE A 251 -19.94 12.41 13.40
N PRO A 252 -20.15 13.69 13.80
CA PRO A 252 -20.56 14.73 12.86
C PRO A 252 -19.58 14.86 11.69
N LEU A 253 -20.08 14.89 10.44
CA LEU A 253 -19.23 14.89 9.24
C LEU A 253 -18.25 16.07 9.15
N ASN A 254 -18.55 17.18 9.81
CA ASN A 254 -17.64 18.33 9.88
C ASN A 254 -16.50 18.16 10.90
N MET A 255 -16.50 17.11 11.69
CA MET A 255 -15.45 16.82 12.68
C MET A 255 -14.38 15.88 12.16
N MET A 256 -14.62 15.15 11.06
CA MET A 256 -13.67 14.22 10.45
C MET A 256 -13.53 14.47 8.94
N ASN A 257 -12.40 14.08 8.38
CA ASN A 257 -12.12 14.17 6.96
C ASN A 257 -11.89 12.78 6.33
N GLY A 258 -11.59 11.79 7.15
CA GLY A 258 -11.38 10.41 6.71
C GLY A 258 -11.62 9.39 7.79
N ILE A 259 -11.82 8.14 7.36
CA ILE A 259 -11.90 6.96 8.22
C ILE A 259 -10.82 5.99 7.75
N ALA A 260 -9.99 5.50 8.66
CA ALA A 260 -8.95 4.53 8.37
C ALA A 260 -9.52 3.15 8.02
N LEU A 261 -8.76 2.37 7.26
CA LEU A 261 -8.98 0.96 6.98
C LEU A 261 -7.63 0.27 6.93
N HIS A 262 -7.46 -0.80 7.70
CA HIS A 262 -6.25 -1.60 7.70
C HIS A 262 -6.52 -2.98 7.09
N HIS A 263 -5.64 -3.41 6.18
CA HIS A 263 -5.70 -4.73 5.59
C HIS A 263 -4.33 -5.22 5.12
N TYR A 264 -3.90 -6.36 5.68
CA TYR A 264 -2.66 -7.03 5.29
C TYR A 264 -2.94 -8.28 4.46
N SER A 265 -2.03 -8.55 3.50
CA SER A 265 -2.11 -9.67 2.57
C SER A 265 -1.19 -10.80 3.01
N PHE A 266 -1.78 -11.95 3.35
CA PHE A 266 -1.09 -13.19 3.75
C PHE A 266 -2.07 -14.37 3.64
N PRO A 267 -1.61 -15.64 3.64
CA PRO A 267 -2.50 -16.79 3.50
C PRO A 267 -3.57 -16.89 4.59
N SER A 268 -3.19 -16.86 5.87
CA SER A 268 -4.11 -16.82 7.02
C SER A 268 -3.42 -16.31 8.28
N TRP A 269 -4.20 -15.90 9.29
CA TRP A 269 -3.66 -15.45 10.58
C TRP A 269 -2.92 -16.55 11.32
N GLU A 270 -3.38 -17.81 11.22
CA GLU A 270 -2.79 -18.99 11.86
C GLU A 270 -1.47 -19.39 11.18
N LYS A 271 -1.36 -19.09 9.87
CA LYS A 271 -0.22 -19.50 9.04
C LYS A 271 0.09 -18.44 8.01
N LYS A 272 0.86 -17.41 8.41
CA LYS A 272 1.29 -16.36 7.47
C LYS A 272 2.21 -16.91 6.37
N GLY A 273 3.02 -17.90 6.72
CA GLY A 273 3.95 -18.56 5.82
C GLY A 273 5.25 -17.78 5.59
N PRO A 274 6.26 -18.44 5.00
CA PRO A 274 7.57 -17.86 4.84
C PRO A 274 7.58 -16.70 3.83
N ALA A 275 8.46 -15.73 4.07
CA ALA A 275 8.69 -14.63 3.15
C ALA A 275 9.34 -15.11 1.83
N VAL A 276 10.21 -16.13 1.89
CA VAL A 276 10.92 -16.75 0.76
C VAL A 276 10.72 -18.26 0.80
N GLY A 277 10.68 -18.94 -0.36
CA GLY A 277 10.51 -20.39 -0.45
C GLY A 277 9.07 -20.85 -0.17
N PHE A 278 8.09 -19.99 -0.34
CA PHE A 278 6.67 -20.32 -0.23
C PHE A 278 6.18 -21.16 -1.41
N THR A 279 5.11 -21.92 -1.17
CA THR A 279 4.47 -22.75 -2.18
C THR A 279 3.56 -21.93 -3.11
N GLU A 280 3.19 -22.51 -4.26
CA GLU A 280 2.18 -21.90 -5.15
C GLU A 280 0.83 -21.69 -4.43
N GLN A 281 0.42 -22.62 -3.57
CA GLN A 281 -0.78 -22.46 -2.77
C GLN A 281 -0.70 -21.20 -1.89
N GLN A 282 0.40 -21.01 -1.17
CA GLN A 282 0.60 -19.83 -0.33
C GLN A 282 0.64 -18.54 -1.15
N TYR A 283 1.20 -18.58 -2.35
CA TYR A 283 1.13 -17.45 -3.29
C TYR A 283 -0.31 -17.15 -3.71
N PHE A 284 -1.06 -18.17 -4.13
CA PHE A 284 -2.47 -18.03 -4.55
C PHE A 284 -3.33 -17.46 -3.42
N GLU A 285 -3.23 -18.01 -2.22
CA GLU A 285 -3.96 -17.55 -1.04
C GLU A 285 -3.58 -16.10 -0.67
N THR A 286 -2.31 -15.74 -0.79
CA THR A 286 -1.85 -14.35 -0.60
C THR A 286 -2.48 -13.41 -1.63
N MET A 287 -2.48 -13.78 -2.91
CA MET A 287 -3.09 -12.96 -3.96
C MET A 287 -4.61 -12.85 -3.80
N LYS A 288 -5.28 -13.92 -3.35
CA LYS A 288 -6.70 -13.91 -2.99
C LYS A 288 -6.98 -12.87 -1.90
N THR A 289 -6.14 -12.84 -0.87
CA THR A 289 -6.26 -11.87 0.23
C THR A 289 -5.94 -10.45 -0.25
N ALA A 290 -4.93 -10.26 -1.10
CA ALA A 290 -4.61 -8.94 -1.66
C ALA A 290 -5.76 -8.37 -2.52
N LEU A 291 -6.36 -9.20 -3.37
CA LEU A 291 -7.50 -8.80 -4.22
C LEU A 291 -8.79 -8.54 -3.42
N ARG A 292 -8.91 -9.07 -2.19
CA ARG A 292 -10.02 -8.77 -1.29
C ARG A 292 -10.12 -7.28 -0.95
N MET A 293 -9.05 -6.51 -1.12
CA MET A 293 -9.05 -5.06 -0.93
C MET A 293 -10.14 -4.37 -1.75
N ASP A 294 -10.44 -4.84 -2.96
CA ASP A 294 -11.50 -4.30 -3.82
C ASP A 294 -12.89 -4.45 -3.17
N GLU A 295 -13.18 -5.66 -2.66
CA GLU A 295 -14.42 -5.93 -1.92
C GLU A 295 -14.54 -5.08 -0.66
N LEU A 296 -13.46 -4.98 0.12
CA LEU A 296 -13.43 -4.21 1.36
C LEU A 296 -13.73 -2.73 1.09
N ILE A 297 -13.02 -2.13 0.15
CA ILE A 297 -13.25 -0.72 -0.23
C ILE A 297 -14.69 -0.52 -0.72
N THR A 298 -15.17 -1.39 -1.60
CA THR A 298 -16.54 -1.31 -2.15
C THR A 298 -17.60 -1.34 -1.04
N LYS A 299 -17.48 -2.25 -0.08
CA LYS A 299 -18.46 -2.41 1.00
C LYS A 299 -18.39 -1.28 2.03
N HIS A 300 -17.18 -0.86 2.45
CA HIS A 300 -17.02 0.28 3.33
C HIS A 300 -17.51 1.58 2.67
N ALA A 301 -17.15 1.82 1.39
CA ALA A 301 -17.62 2.96 0.63
C ALA A 301 -19.15 2.98 0.51
N ALA A 302 -19.80 1.84 0.25
CA ALA A 302 -21.26 1.76 0.17
C ALA A 302 -21.95 2.13 1.50
N ILE A 303 -21.33 1.82 2.65
CA ILE A 303 -21.81 2.27 3.95
C ILE A 303 -21.60 3.78 4.08
N MET A 304 -20.41 4.28 3.75
CA MET A 304 -20.11 5.71 3.82
C MET A 304 -21.04 6.54 2.93
N ASP A 305 -21.40 6.05 1.73
CA ASP A 305 -22.28 6.73 0.76
C ASP A 305 -23.70 6.97 1.30
N LYS A 306 -24.19 6.13 2.25
CA LYS A 306 -25.48 6.33 2.92
C LYS A 306 -25.51 7.61 3.77
N TYR A 307 -24.39 7.98 4.38
CA TYR A 307 -24.27 9.11 5.29
C TYR A 307 -23.59 10.33 4.65
N ASP A 308 -22.73 10.10 3.66
CA ASP A 308 -21.96 11.10 2.95
C ASP A 308 -22.03 10.86 1.42
N PRO A 309 -23.20 11.09 0.78
CA PRO A 309 -23.37 10.86 -0.65
C PRO A 309 -22.51 11.77 -1.53
N ASN A 310 -22.01 12.88 -0.98
CA ASN A 310 -21.11 13.79 -1.68
C ASN A 310 -19.63 13.40 -1.57
N LYS A 311 -19.34 12.27 -0.95
CA LYS A 311 -17.99 11.69 -0.81
C LYS A 311 -16.94 12.66 -0.25
N LYS A 312 -17.34 13.46 0.75
CA LYS A 312 -16.45 14.40 1.44
C LYS A 312 -15.48 13.71 2.39
N ILE A 313 -15.93 12.60 3.01
CA ILE A 313 -15.13 11.81 3.92
C ILE A 313 -14.34 10.78 3.11
N GLY A 314 -13.01 10.83 3.17
CA GLY A 314 -12.14 9.87 2.50
C GLY A 314 -12.10 8.51 3.21
N LEU A 315 -11.92 7.43 2.46
CA LEU A 315 -11.44 6.16 2.99
C LEU A 315 -9.91 6.19 2.94
N ILE A 316 -9.28 5.93 4.09
CA ILE A 316 -7.84 6.09 4.30
C ILE A 316 -7.26 4.72 4.60
N VAL A 317 -6.55 4.12 3.64
CA VAL A 317 -5.93 2.80 3.82
C VAL A 317 -4.51 3.00 4.35
N ASP A 318 -4.40 3.50 5.57
CA ASP A 318 -3.12 3.95 6.14
C ASP A 318 -2.27 2.83 6.76
N GLU A 319 -2.72 1.56 6.61
CA GLU A 319 -1.87 0.36 6.73
C GLU A 319 -2.30 -0.70 5.72
N TRP A 320 -1.37 -1.07 4.84
CA TRP A 320 -1.54 -2.16 3.89
C TRP A 320 -0.20 -2.76 3.46
N GLY A 321 -0.23 -3.99 2.97
CA GLY A 321 0.95 -4.69 2.47
C GLY A 321 0.95 -6.17 2.82
N GLY A 322 2.05 -6.88 2.53
CA GLY A 322 2.27 -8.27 2.86
C GLY A 322 2.82 -8.45 4.28
N TRP A 323 2.31 -9.44 5.00
CA TRP A 323 2.79 -9.79 6.34
C TRP A 323 3.08 -11.28 6.43
N PHE A 324 4.36 -11.64 6.50
CA PHE A 324 4.82 -13.03 6.50
C PHE A 324 5.63 -13.33 7.77
N ASP A 325 6.06 -14.59 7.88
CA ASP A 325 6.93 -15.01 8.99
C ASP A 325 8.22 -14.19 8.95
N VAL A 326 8.68 -13.78 10.14
CA VAL A 326 9.92 -13.01 10.27
C VAL A 326 11.14 -13.85 9.90
N GLU A 327 12.18 -13.20 9.43
CA GLU A 327 13.45 -13.86 9.09
C GLU A 327 14.05 -14.54 10.32
N ALA A 328 14.42 -15.80 10.15
CA ALA A 328 14.99 -16.61 11.23
C ALA A 328 16.25 -15.96 11.83
N GLY A 329 16.33 -15.98 13.16
CA GLY A 329 17.44 -15.38 13.90
C GLY A 329 17.30 -13.87 14.17
N THR A 330 16.22 -13.23 13.69
CA THR A 330 15.89 -11.85 14.06
C THR A 330 14.92 -11.82 15.25
N ASN A 331 14.80 -10.66 15.92
CA ASN A 331 13.79 -10.48 16.96
C ASN A 331 12.39 -10.59 16.34
N PRO A 332 11.53 -11.53 16.79
CA PRO A 332 10.20 -11.71 16.20
C PRO A 332 9.32 -10.46 16.23
N GLY A 333 9.48 -9.63 17.28
CA GLY A 333 8.73 -8.37 17.40
C GLY A 333 9.22 -7.24 16.49
N PHE A 334 10.28 -7.47 15.69
CA PHE A 334 10.79 -6.49 14.74
C PHE A 334 10.14 -6.61 13.36
N LEU A 335 9.39 -7.68 13.12
CA LEU A 335 8.67 -7.93 11.87
C LEU A 335 9.54 -7.77 10.61
N TYR A 336 10.83 -8.10 10.72
CA TYR A 336 11.77 -8.07 9.60
C TYR A 336 11.53 -9.29 8.71
N GLN A 337 11.25 -9.06 7.45
CA GLN A 337 11.02 -10.08 6.43
C GLN A 337 11.67 -9.70 5.10
N GLN A 338 11.97 -10.68 4.25
CA GLN A 338 12.37 -10.45 2.87
C GLN A 338 11.16 -10.03 2.03
N ASN A 339 11.45 -9.29 0.94
CA ASN A 339 10.45 -8.82 -0.02
C ASN A 339 10.77 -9.39 -1.40
N THR A 340 9.85 -10.14 -1.98
CA THR A 340 10.01 -10.90 -3.22
C THR A 340 9.15 -10.34 -4.36
N MET A 341 9.14 -11.01 -5.51
CA MET A 341 8.19 -10.70 -6.58
C MET A 341 6.73 -10.88 -6.15
N ARG A 342 6.41 -11.78 -5.17
CA ARG A 342 5.06 -11.84 -4.57
C ARG A 342 4.64 -10.50 -3.98
N ASP A 343 5.53 -9.83 -3.27
CA ASP A 343 5.27 -8.51 -2.68
C ASP A 343 5.05 -7.45 -3.76
N ALA A 344 5.80 -7.53 -4.87
CA ALA A 344 5.56 -6.68 -6.03
C ALA A 344 4.17 -6.90 -6.65
N MET A 345 3.68 -8.17 -6.70
CA MET A 345 2.33 -8.46 -7.16
C MET A 345 1.27 -7.88 -6.23
N ILE A 346 1.43 -8.03 -4.90
CA ILE A 346 0.56 -7.41 -3.90
C ILE A 346 0.51 -5.90 -4.16
N ALA A 347 1.67 -5.24 -4.25
CA ALA A 347 1.75 -3.80 -4.43
C ALA A 347 1.06 -3.34 -5.73
N GLY A 348 1.38 -3.96 -6.86
CA GLY A 348 0.82 -3.58 -8.16
C GLY A 348 -0.70 -3.76 -8.23
N ALA A 349 -1.22 -4.91 -7.77
CA ALA A 349 -2.64 -5.20 -7.77
C ALA A 349 -3.41 -4.25 -6.83
N THR A 350 -2.90 -4.03 -5.61
CA THR A 350 -3.52 -3.13 -4.62
C THR A 350 -3.52 -1.68 -5.09
N LEU A 351 -2.42 -1.19 -5.70
CA LEU A 351 -2.38 0.17 -6.26
C LEU A 351 -3.35 0.35 -7.44
N ASN A 352 -3.53 -0.68 -8.29
CA ASN A 352 -4.57 -0.64 -9.32
C ASN A 352 -5.97 -0.50 -8.70
N ILE A 353 -6.25 -1.24 -7.63
CA ILE A 353 -7.53 -1.15 -6.90
C ILE A 353 -7.71 0.26 -6.34
N PHE A 354 -6.70 0.83 -5.68
CA PHE A 354 -6.78 2.19 -5.14
C PHE A 354 -7.02 3.24 -6.22
N ASN A 355 -6.32 3.14 -7.36
CA ASN A 355 -6.52 4.05 -8.49
C ASN A 355 -7.95 3.99 -9.02
N ASN A 356 -8.52 2.79 -9.11
CA ASN A 356 -9.89 2.59 -9.60
C ASN A 356 -10.96 3.07 -8.59
N HIS A 357 -10.63 3.06 -7.28
CA HIS A 357 -11.49 3.59 -6.21
C HIS A 357 -11.13 5.02 -5.76
N ASN A 358 -10.55 5.82 -6.66
CA ASN A 358 -10.08 7.19 -6.36
C ASN A 358 -11.19 8.15 -5.86
N ASP A 359 -12.44 7.80 -6.05
CA ASP A 359 -13.58 8.57 -5.56
C ASP A 359 -13.71 8.53 -4.03
N ARG A 360 -13.30 7.43 -3.36
CA ARG A 360 -13.30 7.27 -1.91
C ARG A 360 -11.91 7.15 -1.31
N VAL A 361 -10.97 6.43 -1.94
CA VAL A 361 -9.62 6.27 -1.41
C VAL A 361 -8.81 7.55 -1.63
N LYS A 362 -8.43 8.21 -0.54
CA LYS A 362 -7.72 9.51 -0.60
C LYS A 362 -6.29 9.46 -0.11
N ILE A 363 -5.98 8.57 0.83
CA ILE A 363 -4.63 8.35 1.36
C ILE A 363 -4.45 6.84 1.50
N ALA A 364 -3.25 6.34 1.22
CA ALA A 364 -2.84 5.00 1.59
C ALA A 364 -1.36 5.02 2.01
N ASN A 365 -1.00 4.19 3.00
CA ASN A 365 0.36 4.13 3.50
C ASN A 365 0.84 2.69 3.53
N LEU A 366 1.82 2.39 2.67
CA LEU A 366 2.44 1.08 2.63
C LEU A 366 3.20 0.81 3.93
N ALA A 367 2.96 -0.32 4.53
CA ALA A 367 3.63 -0.76 5.75
C ALA A 367 4.80 -1.71 5.41
N GLN A 368 6.09 -1.26 5.57
CA GLN A 368 6.52 0.06 6.00
C GLN A 368 7.63 0.56 5.05
N CYS A 369 8.17 1.76 5.28
CA CYS A 369 9.15 2.29 4.35
C CYS A 369 10.53 1.59 4.40
N VAL A 370 11.00 1.16 5.59
CA VAL A 370 12.33 0.55 5.77
C VAL A 370 12.26 -0.65 6.71
N ASN A 371 12.88 -1.76 6.32
CA ASN A 371 13.17 -2.97 7.12
C ASN A 371 11.99 -3.73 7.75
N VAL A 372 10.78 -3.25 7.69
CA VAL A 372 9.64 -3.82 8.41
C VAL A 372 8.54 -4.21 7.42
N LEU A 373 8.00 -5.41 7.57
CA LEU A 373 6.91 -5.93 6.74
C LEU A 373 7.22 -5.79 5.23
N GLN A 374 6.30 -5.27 4.43
CA GLN A 374 6.51 -5.04 3.00
C GLN A 374 7.32 -3.75 2.78
N ALA A 375 8.59 -3.75 3.17
CA ALA A 375 9.46 -2.59 3.08
C ALA A 375 9.90 -2.30 1.64
N VAL A 376 9.95 -1.01 1.27
CA VAL A 376 10.54 -0.61 -0.01
C VAL A 376 12.07 -0.62 0.02
N ILE A 377 12.67 -0.48 1.20
CA ILE A 377 14.13 -0.46 1.39
C ILE A 377 14.51 -1.42 2.52
N LEU A 378 15.56 -2.21 2.31
CA LEU A 378 16.21 -2.96 3.38
C LEU A 378 17.61 -2.43 3.63
N THR A 379 18.04 -2.44 4.91
CA THR A 379 19.37 -1.99 5.32
C THR A 379 20.09 -3.06 6.14
N ASN A 380 21.40 -3.10 6.00
CA ASN A 380 22.29 -3.87 6.88
C ASN A 380 23.58 -3.08 7.05
N LYS A 381 23.76 -2.47 8.23
CA LYS A 381 24.87 -1.54 8.50
C LYS A 381 24.91 -0.43 7.42
N GLU A 382 26.05 -0.24 6.75
CA GLU A 382 26.23 0.73 5.69
C GLU A 382 25.53 0.37 4.37
N LYS A 383 25.15 -0.91 4.17
CA LYS A 383 24.50 -1.38 2.95
C LYS A 383 23.02 -1.02 2.90
N MET A 384 22.54 -0.73 1.71
CA MET A 384 21.13 -0.51 1.40
C MET A 384 20.78 -1.29 0.12
N LEU A 385 19.57 -1.84 0.05
CA LEU A 385 19.01 -2.38 -1.18
C LEU A 385 17.56 -1.91 -1.38
N LEU A 386 17.14 -1.86 -2.64
CA LEU A 386 15.77 -1.57 -3.05
C LEU A 386 15.02 -2.88 -3.27
N SER A 387 13.85 -3.03 -2.64
CA SER A 387 13.03 -4.24 -2.80
C SER A 387 12.26 -4.24 -4.14
N PRO A 388 11.71 -5.37 -4.59
CA PRO A 388 10.80 -5.39 -5.73
C PRO A 388 9.59 -4.46 -5.56
N THR A 389 9.09 -4.29 -4.33
CA THR A 389 8.02 -3.32 -3.99
C THR A 389 8.43 -1.87 -4.29
N TYR A 390 9.70 -1.49 -4.00
CA TYR A 390 10.21 -0.17 -4.36
C TYR A 390 10.05 0.11 -5.85
N HIS A 391 10.40 -0.86 -6.67
CA HIS A 391 10.32 -0.71 -8.12
C HIS A 391 8.89 -0.57 -8.64
N VAL A 392 7.93 -1.25 -8.03
CA VAL A 392 6.51 -1.04 -8.34
C VAL A 392 6.09 0.39 -8.00
N MET A 393 6.37 0.85 -6.76
CA MET A 393 6.03 2.21 -6.34
C MET A 393 6.67 3.26 -7.28
N GLU A 394 7.93 3.05 -7.70
CA GLU A 394 8.65 3.93 -8.62
C GLU A 394 8.00 3.95 -10.02
N MET A 395 7.60 2.80 -10.55
CA MET A 395 6.93 2.71 -11.85
C MET A 395 5.54 3.35 -11.83
N TYR A 396 4.82 3.24 -10.71
CA TYR A 396 3.44 3.71 -10.54
C TYR A 396 3.32 5.20 -10.19
N LYS A 397 4.42 5.89 -9.86
CA LYS A 397 4.38 7.34 -9.55
C LYS A 397 3.80 8.21 -10.67
N VAL A 398 3.70 7.69 -11.89
CA VAL A 398 3.06 8.34 -13.04
C VAL A 398 1.56 8.56 -12.87
N HIS A 399 0.93 7.85 -11.93
CA HIS A 399 -0.49 7.99 -11.63
C HIS A 399 -0.78 9.05 -10.55
N GLN A 400 0.24 9.58 -9.87
CA GLN A 400 0.09 10.59 -8.82
C GLN A 400 -0.54 11.87 -9.39
N ASP A 401 -1.66 12.32 -8.79
CA ASP A 401 -2.45 13.48 -9.20
C ASP A 401 -2.98 13.42 -10.65
N ALA A 402 -2.88 12.26 -11.31
CA ALA A 402 -3.42 12.04 -12.64
C ALA A 402 -4.95 11.86 -12.62
N THR A 403 -5.60 12.11 -13.74
CA THR A 403 -7.03 11.83 -13.93
C THR A 403 -7.22 10.37 -14.30
N MET A 404 -8.00 9.62 -13.53
CA MET A 404 -8.32 8.23 -13.83
C MET A 404 -9.07 8.12 -15.15
N ILE A 405 -8.75 7.10 -15.94
CA ILE A 405 -9.49 6.71 -17.16
C ILE A 405 -10.29 5.47 -16.81
N PRO A 406 -11.63 5.49 -16.96
CA PRO A 406 -12.47 4.33 -16.70
C PRO A 406 -12.12 3.13 -17.58
N LEU A 407 -12.12 1.93 -16.99
CA LEU A 407 -11.78 0.68 -17.64
C LEU A 407 -12.88 -0.37 -17.40
N GLU A 408 -13.12 -1.20 -18.41
CA GLU A 408 -13.89 -2.43 -18.29
C GLU A 408 -12.94 -3.60 -18.55
N LEU A 409 -12.72 -4.45 -17.53
CA LEU A 409 -11.84 -5.62 -17.61
C LEU A 409 -12.67 -6.90 -17.64
N LYS A 410 -12.39 -7.77 -18.62
CA LYS A 410 -12.79 -9.17 -18.61
C LYS A 410 -11.51 -10.00 -18.57
N SER A 411 -11.14 -10.48 -17.40
CA SER A 411 -9.92 -11.25 -17.18
C SER A 411 -10.17 -12.73 -17.34
N ASP A 412 -9.18 -13.44 -17.88
CA ASP A 412 -9.05 -14.88 -17.69
C ASP A 412 -8.89 -15.22 -16.21
N ASP A 413 -9.12 -16.49 -15.86
CA ASP A 413 -8.99 -16.97 -14.52
C ASP A 413 -7.59 -17.56 -14.24
N TYR A 414 -6.96 -17.15 -13.13
CA TYR A 414 -5.88 -17.89 -12.51
C TYR A 414 -6.47 -18.94 -11.59
N VAL A 415 -6.32 -20.22 -11.94
CA VAL A 415 -6.95 -21.35 -11.24
C VAL A 415 -5.93 -22.11 -10.40
N PHE A 416 -6.26 -22.36 -9.14
CA PHE A 416 -5.54 -23.26 -8.25
C PHE A 416 -6.50 -24.18 -7.51
N GLY A 417 -6.41 -25.49 -7.78
CA GLY A 417 -7.37 -26.47 -7.27
C GLY A 417 -8.78 -26.21 -7.81
N THR A 418 -9.73 -25.95 -6.93
CA THR A 418 -11.12 -25.61 -7.25
C THR A 418 -11.40 -24.09 -7.19
N GLU A 419 -10.42 -23.31 -6.77
CA GLU A 419 -10.57 -21.87 -6.63
C GLU A 419 -9.99 -21.11 -7.82
N LYS A 420 -10.48 -19.91 -8.04
CA LYS A 420 -10.05 -19.05 -9.13
C LYS A 420 -10.00 -17.59 -8.72
N LEU A 421 -9.08 -16.85 -9.34
CA LEU A 421 -8.89 -15.40 -9.20
C LEU A 421 -8.83 -14.79 -10.60
N PRO A 422 -9.16 -13.51 -10.80
CA PRO A 422 -8.81 -12.81 -12.02
C PRO A 422 -7.29 -12.89 -12.26
N ALA A 423 -6.86 -13.32 -13.44
CA ALA A 423 -5.43 -13.42 -13.76
C ALA A 423 -4.77 -12.04 -13.89
N VAL A 424 -5.55 -11.01 -14.23
CA VAL A 424 -5.05 -9.67 -14.56
C VAL A 424 -5.73 -8.60 -13.71
N SER A 425 -4.94 -7.62 -13.27
CA SER A 425 -5.40 -6.36 -12.66
C SER A 425 -4.88 -5.18 -13.47
N VAL A 426 -5.71 -4.15 -13.67
CA VAL A 426 -5.38 -2.98 -14.50
C VAL A 426 -5.86 -1.68 -13.87
N SER A 427 -5.14 -0.59 -14.14
CA SER A 427 -5.61 0.77 -13.95
C SER A 427 -5.03 1.70 -15.01
N ALA A 428 -5.75 2.76 -15.37
CA ALA A 428 -5.28 3.75 -16.34
C ALA A 428 -5.51 5.17 -15.86
N SER A 429 -4.62 6.08 -16.27
CA SER A 429 -4.76 7.49 -15.97
C SER A 429 -4.14 8.38 -17.05
N LYS A 430 -4.53 9.65 -17.06
CA LYS A 430 -3.95 10.70 -17.89
C LYS A 430 -3.32 11.76 -16.99
N ASP A 431 -2.03 12.00 -17.15
CA ASP A 431 -1.32 13.00 -16.38
C ASP A 431 -1.64 14.44 -16.82
N ALA A 432 -1.13 15.42 -16.08
CA ALA A 432 -1.35 16.84 -16.37
C ALA A 432 -0.77 17.31 -17.74
N LYS A 433 0.13 16.52 -18.34
CA LYS A 433 0.70 16.77 -19.67
C LYS A 433 -0.10 16.13 -20.79
N GLY A 434 -1.17 15.41 -20.46
CA GLY A 434 -2.02 14.70 -21.40
C GLY A 434 -1.48 13.33 -21.82
N VAL A 435 -0.40 12.84 -21.19
CA VAL A 435 0.16 11.52 -21.44
C VAL A 435 -0.67 10.47 -20.70
N THR A 436 -1.01 9.39 -21.40
CA THR A 436 -1.78 8.30 -20.81
C THR A 436 -0.86 7.19 -20.32
N HIS A 437 -1.12 6.73 -19.11
CA HIS A 437 -0.42 5.62 -18.47
C HIS A 437 -1.39 4.49 -18.17
N LEU A 438 -0.96 3.26 -18.44
CA LEU A 438 -1.71 2.04 -18.17
C LEU A 438 -0.83 1.09 -17.38
N SER A 439 -1.27 0.70 -16.20
CA SER A 439 -0.62 -0.30 -15.37
C SER A 439 -1.33 -1.64 -15.48
N VAL A 440 -0.58 -2.70 -15.74
CA VAL A 440 -1.07 -4.07 -15.91
C VAL A 440 -0.28 -5.00 -15.01
N VAL A 441 -0.97 -5.80 -14.22
CA VAL A 441 -0.38 -6.83 -13.36
C VAL A 441 -0.93 -8.18 -13.78
N ASN A 442 -0.05 -9.09 -14.19
CA ASN A 442 -0.39 -10.49 -14.37
C ASN A 442 -0.05 -11.24 -13.09
N ILE A 443 -1.06 -11.61 -12.31
CA ILE A 443 -0.90 -12.33 -11.05
C ILE A 443 -0.82 -13.85 -11.23
N ASN A 444 -1.10 -14.37 -12.44
CA ASN A 444 -0.96 -15.78 -12.74
C ASN A 444 0.51 -16.20 -12.62
N SER A 445 0.79 -17.21 -11.79
CA SER A 445 2.14 -17.67 -11.53
C SER A 445 2.72 -18.55 -12.64
N LYS A 446 1.90 -18.99 -13.62
CA LYS A 446 2.28 -19.97 -14.64
C LYS A 446 2.16 -19.44 -16.06
N ASN A 447 1.09 -18.71 -16.35
CA ASN A 447 0.71 -18.38 -17.70
C ASN A 447 0.99 -16.90 -18.04
N SER A 448 1.49 -16.68 -19.25
CA SER A 448 1.48 -15.33 -19.84
C SER A 448 0.06 -14.99 -20.26
N GLU A 449 -0.32 -13.72 -20.07
CA GLU A 449 -1.62 -13.20 -20.50
C GLU A 449 -1.45 -12.39 -21.79
N GLU A 450 -2.27 -12.69 -22.80
CA GLU A 450 -2.39 -11.88 -24.01
C GLU A 450 -3.62 -11.01 -23.88
N ILE A 451 -3.42 -9.70 -23.77
CA ILE A 451 -4.47 -8.73 -23.46
C ILE A 451 -4.72 -7.89 -24.69
N GLU A 452 -5.95 -7.86 -25.16
CA GLU A 452 -6.42 -6.92 -26.16
C GLU A 452 -7.12 -5.75 -25.48
N ILE A 453 -6.68 -4.53 -25.77
CA ILE A 453 -7.19 -3.30 -25.19
C ILE A 453 -7.80 -2.46 -26.29
N ASP A 454 -9.11 -2.36 -26.27
CA ASP A 454 -9.87 -1.46 -27.14
C ASP A 454 -9.87 -0.05 -26.53
N ILE A 455 -9.38 0.92 -27.29
CA ILE A 455 -9.27 2.31 -26.85
C ILE A 455 -10.37 3.13 -27.51
N THR A 456 -11.27 3.69 -26.72
CA THR A 456 -12.34 4.55 -27.22
C THR A 456 -11.97 6.03 -27.12
N GLY A 457 -12.45 6.82 -28.07
CA GLY A 457 -12.45 8.28 -28.02
C GLY A 457 -11.11 8.98 -28.18
N GLN A 458 -9.98 8.24 -28.21
CA GLN A 458 -8.65 8.82 -28.44
C GLN A 458 -7.78 7.89 -29.30
N GLN A 459 -6.97 8.48 -30.17
CA GLN A 459 -5.93 7.77 -30.90
C GLN A 459 -4.56 8.12 -30.36
N TYR A 460 -3.71 7.11 -30.21
CA TYR A 460 -2.32 7.27 -29.78
C TYR A 460 -1.40 6.89 -30.94
N LYS A 461 -0.24 7.57 -31.03
CA LYS A 461 0.76 7.37 -32.07
C LYS A 461 1.81 6.34 -31.70
N SER A 462 2.10 6.21 -30.41
CA SER A 462 3.14 5.32 -29.92
C SER A 462 2.81 4.76 -28.54
N VAL A 463 3.43 3.60 -28.26
CA VAL A 463 3.43 2.98 -26.94
C VAL A 463 4.86 2.63 -26.56
N SER A 464 5.22 2.92 -25.32
CA SER A 464 6.45 2.47 -24.66
C SER A 464 6.12 1.89 -23.30
N GLY A 465 7.04 1.15 -22.69
CA GLY A 465 6.73 0.57 -21.37
C GLY A 465 7.95 0.11 -20.61
N ARG A 466 7.70 -0.16 -19.33
CA ARG A 466 8.64 -0.79 -18.39
C ARG A 466 7.99 -2.03 -17.79
N ILE A 467 8.78 -3.03 -17.46
CA ILE A 467 8.34 -4.28 -16.84
C ILE A 467 9.20 -4.60 -15.63
N LEU A 468 8.56 -5.06 -14.57
CA LEU A 468 9.20 -5.74 -13.45
C LEU A 468 8.75 -7.21 -13.48
N THR A 469 9.70 -8.12 -13.59
CA THR A 469 9.51 -9.58 -13.59
C THR A 469 10.81 -10.26 -13.22
N SER A 470 10.77 -11.57 -12.94
CA SER A 470 11.93 -12.39 -12.62
C SER A 470 11.75 -13.82 -13.13
N ALA A 471 12.70 -14.70 -12.86
CA ALA A 471 12.59 -16.12 -13.23
C ALA A 471 11.65 -16.90 -12.30
N LYS A 472 11.55 -16.49 -11.03
CA LYS A 472 10.70 -17.12 -10.02
C LYS A 472 9.96 -16.07 -9.20
N VAL A 473 8.78 -16.42 -8.72
CA VAL A 473 7.93 -15.52 -7.93
C VAL A 473 8.49 -15.21 -6.53
N ASP A 474 9.43 -16.01 -6.03
CA ASP A 474 10.15 -15.79 -4.78
C ASP A 474 11.54 -15.14 -4.96
N ASP A 475 11.91 -14.75 -6.20
CA ASP A 475 13.13 -13.98 -6.42
C ASP A 475 13.04 -12.62 -5.70
N HIS A 476 14.15 -12.23 -5.10
CA HIS A 476 14.29 -10.98 -4.34
C HIS A 476 15.71 -10.43 -4.42
N ASN A 477 15.87 -9.19 -4.06
CA ASN A 477 17.17 -8.54 -3.98
C ASN A 477 17.85 -8.86 -2.65
N THR A 478 19.14 -9.15 -2.67
CA THR A 478 19.98 -9.36 -1.49
C THR A 478 21.12 -8.36 -1.44
N PHE A 479 21.78 -8.20 -0.29
CA PHE A 479 22.92 -7.28 -0.18
C PHE A 479 24.13 -7.68 -1.03
N GLU A 480 24.19 -8.94 -1.49
CA GLU A 480 25.20 -9.48 -2.43
C GLU A 480 24.76 -9.32 -3.88
N LYS A 481 23.43 -9.31 -4.13
CA LYS A 481 22.82 -9.17 -5.45
C LYS A 481 21.67 -8.15 -5.41
N PRO A 482 21.97 -6.85 -5.24
CA PRO A 482 20.95 -5.82 -5.00
C PRO A 482 20.08 -5.51 -6.23
N ASP A 483 20.47 -5.96 -7.40
CA ASP A 483 19.81 -5.72 -8.69
C ASP A 483 19.27 -6.99 -9.36
N GLN A 484 19.05 -8.08 -8.61
CA GLN A 484 18.53 -9.34 -9.16
C GLN A 484 17.15 -9.14 -9.77
N VAL A 485 16.30 -8.35 -9.09
CA VAL A 485 14.97 -7.96 -9.54
C VAL A 485 14.95 -6.46 -9.71
N LYS A 486 14.88 -6.00 -10.96
CA LYS A 486 14.81 -4.58 -11.31
C LYS A 486 14.02 -4.36 -12.60
N PRO A 487 13.45 -3.16 -12.81
CA PRO A 487 12.70 -2.87 -14.02
C PRO A 487 13.55 -2.91 -15.28
N ALA A 488 12.94 -3.42 -16.35
CA ALA A 488 13.53 -3.45 -17.69
C ALA A 488 12.60 -2.74 -18.70
N VAL A 489 13.14 -2.44 -19.88
CA VAL A 489 12.35 -1.92 -21.00
C VAL A 489 11.39 -3.00 -21.47
N TYR A 490 10.11 -2.67 -21.55
CA TYR A 490 9.09 -3.58 -22.06
C TYR A 490 8.88 -3.37 -23.56
N LYS A 491 8.92 -4.47 -24.33
CA LYS A 491 8.87 -4.45 -25.80
C LYS A 491 7.70 -5.24 -26.40
N ALA A 492 6.91 -5.94 -25.58
CA ALA A 492 5.83 -6.83 -26.05
C ALA A 492 4.46 -6.13 -26.08
N ALA A 493 4.45 -4.82 -26.35
CA ALA A 493 3.25 -4.05 -26.66
C ALA A 493 3.25 -3.61 -28.11
N SER A 494 2.08 -3.68 -28.77
CA SER A 494 1.88 -3.18 -30.13
C SER A 494 0.57 -2.41 -30.24
N LEU A 495 0.64 -1.23 -30.87
CA LEU A 495 -0.49 -0.35 -31.11
C LEU A 495 -0.81 -0.34 -32.60
N LYS A 496 -2.02 -0.75 -32.99
CA LYS A 496 -2.46 -0.75 -34.39
C LYS A 496 -3.96 -0.54 -34.49
N GLY A 497 -4.39 0.45 -35.28
CA GLY A 497 -5.82 0.67 -35.60
C GLY A 497 -6.70 0.94 -34.35
N GLY A 498 -6.20 1.67 -33.36
CA GLY A 498 -6.91 1.96 -32.12
C GLY A 498 -6.93 0.82 -31.10
N LYS A 499 -6.30 -0.32 -31.42
CA LYS A 499 -6.14 -1.47 -30.51
C LYS A 499 -4.73 -1.55 -30.00
N LEU A 500 -4.57 -1.78 -28.71
CA LEU A 500 -3.31 -2.06 -28.05
C LEU A 500 -3.29 -3.54 -27.65
N LYS A 501 -2.29 -4.27 -28.14
CA LYS A 501 -2.04 -5.66 -27.72
C LYS A 501 -0.82 -5.72 -26.83
N VAL A 502 -0.94 -6.46 -25.73
CA VAL A 502 0.07 -6.55 -24.67
C VAL A 502 0.23 -8.01 -24.27
N LYS A 503 1.46 -8.53 -24.28
CA LYS A 503 1.73 -9.89 -23.78
C LYS A 503 2.50 -9.81 -22.46
N VAL A 504 1.82 -10.10 -21.36
CA VAL A 504 2.35 -9.94 -20.00
C VAL A 504 2.79 -11.28 -19.44
N PRO A 505 4.10 -11.48 -19.16
CA PRO A 505 4.62 -12.73 -18.60
C PRO A 505 3.96 -13.06 -17.24
N PRO A 506 4.10 -14.30 -16.75
CA PRO A 506 3.66 -14.66 -15.38
C PRO A 506 4.26 -13.72 -14.33
N PHE A 507 3.54 -13.53 -13.21
CA PHE A 507 3.97 -12.70 -12.07
C PHE A 507 4.78 -11.46 -12.47
N SER A 508 4.20 -10.61 -13.28
CA SER A 508 4.85 -9.39 -13.75
C SER A 508 3.98 -8.14 -13.62
N VAL A 509 4.65 -7.01 -13.45
CA VAL A 509 4.06 -5.67 -13.42
C VAL A 509 4.57 -4.89 -14.63
N VAL A 510 3.65 -4.40 -15.44
CA VAL A 510 3.95 -3.60 -16.63
C VAL A 510 3.31 -2.22 -16.48
N VAL A 511 4.06 -1.17 -16.74
CA VAL A 511 3.54 0.20 -16.87
C VAL A 511 3.82 0.69 -18.28
N LEU A 512 2.75 1.02 -19.00
CA LEU A 512 2.79 1.52 -20.37
C LEU A 512 2.55 3.03 -20.39
N THR A 513 3.18 3.69 -21.35
CA THR A 513 2.99 5.10 -21.68
C THR A 513 2.54 5.21 -23.13
N LEU A 514 1.39 5.85 -23.36
CA LEU A 514 0.78 6.09 -24.66
C LEU A 514 0.81 7.59 -24.99
N ILE A 515 1.27 7.91 -26.20
CA ILE A 515 1.42 9.30 -26.68
C ILE A 515 0.72 9.47 -28.03
#